data_87e8fe0dbaabacf19fb882548972a85c
#
_entry.id   87e8fe0dbaabacf19fb882548972a85c
#
_cell.length_a   1.000
_cell.length_b   1.000
_cell.length_c   1.000
_cell.angle_alpha   90.00
_cell.angle_beta   90.00
_cell.angle_gamma   90.00
#
_symmetry.space_group_name_H-M   'P 1'
#
loop_
_entity.id
_entity.type
_entity.pdbx_description
1 polymer ?
#
loop_
_entity_poly.entity_id
_entity_poly.type
_entity_poly.pdbx_seq_one_letter_code
_entity_poly.pdbx_strand_id
1 'polypeptide(L)'
;MKLTVMTLGLVVLGISTVPAALGQCGMPAKAAKPTAWHPQYGAARLVRAADDDPFRREDGKSMVGMWHVIFTANTSSGASIPPTVIDNALAVWHSDRTEIMNSVRPPQDGNFCLGVWEQLDRSHYFVNHFPWYANEFPNANPSGIGDAQGPTQIQEWIKLSPDGDHFTGTFQLDAYDLSNNILASFTGTLAGTRITTSTKEKDLVAN
;
A
#
# COMPACT_ATOMS: atom_id res chain seq x y z
N MET A 1 46.32 -61.33 22.16
CA MET A 1 45.61 -61.05 20.90
C MET A 1 44.25 -60.47 21.26
N LYS A 2 44.04 -59.16 21.07
CA LYS A 2 42.74 -58.49 21.26
C LYS A 2 42.29 -58.00 19.91
N LEU A 3 41.19 -58.54 19.39
CA LEU A 3 40.58 -58.12 18.14
C LEU A 3 39.71 -56.90 18.42
N THR A 4 40.02 -55.78 17.80
CA THR A 4 39.21 -54.55 17.85
C THR A 4 38.31 -54.53 16.58
N VAL A 5 37.00 -54.64 16.82
CA VAL A 5 36.00 -54.53 15.77
C VAL A 5 35.70 -53.06 15.56
N MET A 6 35.99 -52.57 14.36
CA MET A 6 35.68 -51.18 13.93
C MET A 6 34.29 -51.19 13.30
N THR A 7 33.34 -50.54 13.96
CA THR A 7 31.98 -50.37 13.43
C THR A 7 31.96 -49.12 12.54
N LEU A 8 31.72 -49.30 11.26
CA LEU A 8 31.60 -48.22 10.26
C LEU A 8 30.17 -47.70 10.34
N GLY A 9 30.02 -46.49 10.90
CA GLY A 9 28.74 -45.77 10.92
C GLY A 9 28.43 -45.12 9.58
N LEU A 10 27.38 -45.54 8.92
CA LEU A 10 26.86 -44.97 7.69
C LEU A 10 26.06 -43.70 8.03
N VAL A 11 26.60 -42.53 7.76
CA VAL A 11 25.87 -41.26 7.87
C VAL A 11 25.06 -41.04 6.57
N VAL A 12 23.76 -41.23 6.66
CA VAL A 12 22.82 -40.88 5.61
C VAL A 12 22.54 -39.37 5.70
N LEU A 13 23.13 -38.58 4.82
CA LEU A 13 22.74 -37.18 4.61
C LEU A 13 21.38 -37.16 3.91
N GLY A 14 20.34 -36.90 4.68
CA GLY A 14 19.02 -36.56 4.16
C GLY A 14 19.06 -35.16 3.52
N ILE A 15 19.06 -35.07 2.20
CA ILE A 15 18.87 -33.83 1.47
C ILE A 15 17.40 -33.46 1.59
N SER A 16 17.10 -32.57 2.54
CA SER A 16 15.78 -31.92 2.64
C SER A 16 15.68 -30.91 1.50
N THR A 17 14.99 -31.25 0.42
CA THR A 17 14.56 -30.28 -0.58
C THR A 17 13.48 -29.42 0.02
N VAL A 18 13.84 -28.23 0.51
CA VAL A 18 12.89 -27.18 0.86
C VAL A 18 12.31 -26.67 -0.45
N PRO A 19 10.99 -26.74 -0.68
CA PRO A 19 10.42 -26.09 -1.84
C PRO A 19 10.62 -24.58 -1.68
N ALA A 20 11.39 -23.98 -2.58
CA ALA A 20 11.51 -22.52 -2.67
C ALA A 20 10.10 -21.99 -2.93
N ALA A 21 9.53 -21.27 -1.96
CA ALA A 21 8.35 -20.44 -2.19
C ALA A 21 8.78 -19.28 -3.11
N LEU A 22 8.66 -19.52 -4.41
CA LEU A 22 8.83 -18.48 -5.42
C LEU A 22 7.65 -17.51 -5.26
N GLY A 23 7.96 -16.30 -4.81
CA GLY A 23 7.02 -15.19 -4.83
C GLY A 23 6.40 -15.04 -6.21
N GLN A 24 5.08 -14.97 -6.27
CA GLN A 24 4.30 -15.10 -7.50
C GLN A 24 4.31 -13.87 -8.42
N CYS A 25 5.42 -13.18 -8.53
CA CYS A 25 5.60 -12.21 -9.62
C CYS A 25 6.51 -12.78 -10.71
N GLY A 26 6.07 -13.84 -11.37
CA GLY A 26 6.81 -14.45 -12.48
C GLY A 26 6.48 -15.91 -12.66
N MET A 27 5.30 -16.21 -13.17
CA MET A 27 4.94 -17.57 -13.57
C MET A 27 5.67 -17.98 -14.83
N PRO A 28 6.39 -19.11 -14.89
CA PRO A 28 6.91 -19.64 -16.14
C PRO A 28 5.74 -20.08 -17.03
N ALA A 29 5.80 -19.73 -18.31
CA ALA A 29 4.76 -19.88 -19.31
C ALA A 29 4.53 -21.34 -19.74
N LYS A 30 4.31 -22.27 -18.83
CA LYS A 30 3.80 -23.62 -19.10
C LYS A 30 2.87 -24.10 -17.98
N ALA A 31 1.85 -23.31 -17.68
CA ALA A 31 0.69 -23.84 -16.97
C ALA A 31 -0.34 -24.31 -18.01
N ALA A 32 -0.94 -25.47 -17.76
CA ALA A 32 -2.05 -25.99 -18.56
C ALA A 32 -3.11 -24.91 -18.79
N LYS A 33 -3.69 -24.85 -19.96
CA LYS A 33 -4.79 -23.93 -20.31
C LYS A 33 -5.82 -23.97 -19.20
N PRO A 34 -6.13 -22.83 -18.55
CA PRO A 34 -7.23 -22.80 -17.59
C PRO A 34 -8.49 -23.17 -18.36
N THR A 35 -9.18 -24.23 -17.93
CA THR A 35 -10.52 -24.52 -18.36
C THR A 35 -11.36 -23.29 -18.06
N ALA A 36 -11.74 -22.60 -19.12
CA ALA A 36 -12.69 -21.50 -19.21
C ALA A 36 -13.18 -20.92 -17.87
N TRP A 37 -12.42 -20.00 -17.33
CA TRP A 37 -12.97 -19.01 -16.40
C TRP A 37 -13.73 -18.01 -17.28
N HIS A 38 -15.04 -18.13 -17.35
CA HIS A 38 -15.87 -17.18 -18.07
C HIS A 38 -16.31 -16.07 -17.11
N PRO A 39 -15.76 -14.86 -17.21
CA PRO A 39 -16.25 -13.71 -16.46
C PRO A 39 -17.49 -13.11 -17.14
N GLN A 40 -18.50 -13.94 -17.46
CA GLN A 40 -19.71 -13.43 -18.12
C GLN A 40 -20.70 -12.73 -17.18
N TYR A 41 -20.45 -12.75 -15.86
CA TYR A 41 -21.41 -12.20 -14.89
C TYR A 41 -20.91 -11.00 -14.08
N GLY A 42 -19.63 -10.60 -14.21
CA GLY A 42 -19.05 -9.49 -13.44
C GLY A 42 -19.00 -8.15 -14.17
N ALA A 43 -18.68 -8.16 -15.45
CA ALA A 43 -18.37 -6.93 -16.18
C ALA A 43 -19.58 -6.02 -16.43
N ALA A 44 -20.78 -6.58 -16.58
CA ALA A 44 -21.98 -5.80 -16.89
C ALA A 44 -22.56 -5.04 -15.68
N ARG A 45 -22.22 -5.42 -14.45
CA ARG A 45 -22.67 -4.71 -13.24
C ARG A 45 -21.74 -3.57 -12.82
N LEU A 46 -20.44 -3.68 -13.11
CA LEU A 46 -19.48 -2.64 -12.78
C LEU A 46 -19.65 -1.37 -13.63
N VAL A 47 -20.15 -1.52 -14.88
CA VAL A 47 -20.37 -0.37 -15.76
C VAL A 47 -21.60 0.45 -15.35
N ARG A 48 -22.61 -0.15 -14.72
CA ARG A 48 -23.82 0.56 -14.29
C ARG A 48 -23.67 1.36 -12.99
N ALA A 49 -22.80 0.95 -12.09
CA ALA A 49 -22.57 1.68 -10.84
C ALA A 49 -21.86 3.04 -11.04
N ALA A 50 -21.19 3.20 -12.19
CA ALA A 50 -20.51 4.45 -12.53
C ALA A 50 -21.45 5.51 -13.16
N ASP A 51 -22.62 5.12 -13.63
CA ASP A 51 -23.52 6.06 -14.33
C ASP A 51 -24.48 6.80 -13.38
N ASP A 52 -24.66 6.32 -12.15
CA ASP A 52 -25.57 6.91 -11.14
C ASP A 52 -24.85 7.75 -10.09
N ASP A 53 -23.58 8.11 -10.26
CA ASP A 53 -22.87 8.98 -9.34
C ASP A 53 -23.30 10.45 -9.55
N PRO A 54 -24.08 11.05 -8.60
CA PRO A 54 -24.58 12.43 -8.74
C PRO A 54 -23.45 13.48 -8.79
N PHE A 55 -22.22 13.08 -8.46
CA PHE A 55 -21.04 13.96 -8.46
C PHE A 55 -20.12 13.70 -9.65
N ARG A 56 -20.51 12.80 -10.57
CA ARG A 56 -19.69 12.53 -11.76
C ARG A 56 -19.47 13.82 -12.53
N ARG A 57 -18.20 14.11 -12.81
CA ARG A 57 -17.82 15.25 -13.64
C ARG A 57 -18.28 14.98 -15.09
N GLU A 58 -18.86 15.99 -15.73
CA GLU A 58 -19.26 15.92 -17.15
C GLU A 58 -18.07 15.62 -18.08
N ASP A 59 -16.84 16.00 -17.66
CA ASP A 59 -15.59 15.76 -18.36
C ASP A 59 -15.03 14.32 -18.13
N GLY A 60 -15.73 13.47 -17.38
CA GLY A 60 -15.36 12.09 -17.10
C GLY A 60 -14.13 11.95 -16.17
N LYS A 61 -13.61 13.05 -15.62
CA LYS A 61 -12.42 13.02 -14.75
C LYS A 61 -12.82 12.64 -13.33
N SER A 62 -12.12 11.70 -12.74
CA SER A 62 -12.35 11.22 -11.38
C SER A 62 -11.04 10.87 -10.70
N MET A 63 -11.07 10.62 -9.39
CA MET A 63 -9.90 10.12 -8.65
C MET A 63 -9.57 8.65 -8.99
N VAL A 64 -10.49 7.90 -9.59
CA VAL A 64 -10.26 6.50 -9.95
C VAL A 64 -9.05 6.36 -10.86
N GLY A 65 -8.13 5.47 -10.47
CA GLY A 65 -6.88 5.22 -11.18
C GLY A 65 -5.68 5.13 -10.25
N MET A 66 -4.50 5.15 -10.83
CA MET A 66 -3.23 5.03 -10.10
C MET A 66 -2.54 6.38 -10.01
N TRP A 67 -1.95 6.65 -8.86
CA TRP A 67 -1.34 7.93 -8.52
C TRP A 67 0.02 7.76 -7.87
N HIS A 68 0.93 8.67 -8.16
CA HIS A 68 2.13 8.93 -7.40
C HIS A 68 1.84 10.04 -6.41
N VAL A 69 2.04 9.81 -5.12
CA VAL A 69 1.63 10.71 -4.04
C VAL A 69 2.83 11.03 -3.15
N ILE A 70 3.05 12.33 -2.89
CA ILE A 70 4.08 12.82 -1.98
C ILE A 70 3.40 13.44 -0.76
N PHE A 71 3.79 12.99 0.44
CA PHE A 71 3.35 13.54 1.72
C PHE A 71 4.43 14.42 2.33
N THR A 72 4.10 15.66 2.66
CA THR A 72 5.00 16.63 3.28
C THR A 72 4.43 17.05 4.63
N ALA A 73 5.07 16.64 5.73
CA ALA A 73 4.66 17.02 7.07
C ALA A 73 5.08 18.47 7.39
N ASN A 74 4.20 19.19 8.06
CA ASN A 74 4.40 20.55 8.57
C ASN A 74 4.36 20.60 10.10
N THR A 75 3.80 19.57 10.74
CA THR A 75 3.78 19.41 12.19
C THR A 75 4.15 17.99 12.58
N SER A 76 4.69 17.85 13.79
CA SER A 76 4.92 16.57 14.46
C SER A 76 4.47 16.71 15.90
N SER A 77 3.54 15.86 16.36
CA SER A 77 2.97 15.86 17.71
C SER A 77 2.53 17.28 18.18
N GLY A 78 1.90 18.03 17.26
CA GLY A 78 1.39 19.38 17.52
C GLY A 78 2.44 20.51 17.42
N ALA A 79 3.74 20.20 17.32
CA ALA A 79 4.78 21.20 17.11
C ALA A 79 4.99 21.47 15.60
N SER A 80 5.17 22.73 15.21
CA SER A 80 5.56 23.09 13.85
C SER A 80 6.97 22.58 13.53
N ILE A 81 7.12 21.97 12.37
CA ILE A 81 8.42 21.52 11.84
C ILE A 81 8.66 22.13 10.45
N PRO A 82 9.90 22.26 9.99
CA PRO A 82 10.16 22.57 8.60
C PRO A 82 9.45 21.56 7.69
N PRO A 83 8.89 21.99 6.54
CA PRO A 83 8.28 21.08 5.59
C PRO A 83 9.22 19.93 5.25
N THR A 84 8.82 18.71 5.57
CA THR A 84 9.64 17.51 5.43
C THR A 84 8.84 16.44 4.68
N VAL A 85 9.39 15.94 3.59
CA VAL A 85 8.81 14.79 2.88
C VAL A 85 8.93 13.56 3.80
N ILE A 86 7.78 13.02 4.20
CA ILE A 86 7.70 11.86 5.09
C ILE A 86 7.30 10.59 4.36
N ASP A 87 6.73 10.71 3.15
CA ASP A 87 6.37 9.56 2.35
C ASP A 87 6.33 9.90 0.85
N ASN A 88 6.65 8.87 0.05
CA ASN A 88 6.54 8.83 -1.39
C ASN A 88 5.84 7.51 -1.75
N ALA A 89 4.62 7.57 -2.25
CA ALA A 89 3.75 6.42 -2.33
C ALA A 89 3.12 6.23 -3.71
N LEU A 90 2.72 5.00 -3.99
CA LEU A 90 1.85 4.65 -5.09
C LEU A 90 0.47 4.32 -4.53
N ALA A 91 -0.56 5.06 -4.94
CA ALA A 91 -1.94 4.83 -4.51
C ALA A 91 -2.80 4.39 -5.70
N VAL A 92 -3.72 3.46 -5.46
CA VAL A 92 -4.74 3.03 -6.44
C VAL A 92 -6.11 3.25 -5.84
N TRP A 93 -6.91 4.08 -6.50
CA TRP A 93 -8.28 4.38 -6.12
C TRP A 93 -9.24 3.63 -7.04
N HIS A 94 -10.06 2.77 -6.46
CA HIS A 94 -10.99 1.91 -7.17
C HIS A 94 -12.38 2.54 -7.27
N SER A 95 -13.14 2.16 -8.30
CA SER A 95 -14.51 2.68 -8.52
C SER A 95 -15.53 2.22 -7.48
N ASP A 96 -15.20 1.20 -6.69
CA ASP A 96 -16.00 0.72 -5.56
C ASP A 96 -15.75 1.50 -4.26
N ARG A 97 -14.98 2.60 -4.35
CA ARG A 97 -14.59 3.47 -3.24
C ARG A 97 -13.60 2.87 -2.25
N THR A 98 -12.89 1.83 -2.65
CA THR A 98 -11.72 1.35 -1.91
C THR A 98 -10.45 2.00 -2.43
N GLU A 99 -9.43 2.03 -1.58
CA GLU A 99 -8.09 2.54 -1.89
C GLU A 99 -7.04 1.58 -1.38
N ILE A 100 -5.96 1.45 -2.14
CA ILE A 100 -4.76 0.73 -1.75
C ILE A 100 -3.57 1.66 -1.96
N MET A 101 -2.75 1.85 -0.92
CA MET A 101 -1.51 2.60 -1.04
C MET A 101 -0.32 1.72 -0.66
N ASN A 102 0.75 1.83 -1.45
CA ASN A 102 2.06 1.27 -1.17
C ASN A 102 3.08 2.40 -1.02
N SER A 103 3.63 2.54 0.16
CA SER A 103 4.62 3.54 0.55
C SER A 103 6.04 3.05 0.31
N VAL A 104 6.99 3.96 0.15
CA VAL A 104 8.44 3.64 0.13
C VAL A 104 8.98 3.32 1.52
N ARG A 105 8.21 3.52 2.56
CA ARG A 105 8.59 3.19 3.94
C ARG A 105 8.87 1.69 4.09
N PRO A 106 9.72 1.28 5.03
CA PRO A 106 9.93 -0.14 5.28
C PRO A 106 8.66 -0.81 5.79
N PRO A 107 8.46 -2.12 5.54
CA PRO A 107 7.25 -2.85 5.95
C PRO A 107 6.90 -2.72 7.43
N GLN A 108 7.89 -2.56 8.29
CA GLN A 108 7.74 -2.40 9.74
C GLN A 108 7.01 -1.09 10.09
N ASP A 109 7.14 -0.07 9.26
CA ASP A 109 6.50 1.24 9.43
C ASP A 109 5.11 1.31 8.80
N GLY A 110 4.54 0.16 8.39
CA GLY A 110 3.23 0.16 7.77
C GLY A 110 3.24 0.73 6.36
N ASN A 111 4.04 0.16 5.46
CA ASN A 111 4.16 0.62 4.08
C ASN A 111 3.00 0.23 3.18
N PHE A 112 2.01 -0.48 3.69
CA PHE A 112 0.84 -0.92 2.95
C PHE A 112 -0.43 -0.47 3.67
N CYS A 113 -1.22 0.35 3.00
CA CYS A 113 -2.47 0.90 3.53
C CYS A 113 -3.66 0.35 2.77
N LEU A 114 -4.74 0.11 3.48
CA LEU A 114 -6.05 -0.17 2.93
C LEU A 114 -7.00 0.94 3.36
N GLY A 115 -7.73 1.50 2.42
CA GLY A 115 -8.59 2.63 2.68
C GLY A 115 -9.90 2.60 1.95
N VAL A 116 -10.72 3.58 2.33
CA VAL A 116 -11.97 3.93 1.67
C VAL A 116 -11.99 5.41 1.37
N TRP A 117 -12.67 5.80 0.31
CA TRP A 117 -12.79 7.18 -0.08
C TRP A 117 -14.24 7.54 -0.42
N GLU A 118 -14.53 8.81 -0.27
CA GLU A 118 -15.80 9.40 -0.72
C GLU A 118 -15.55 10.68 -1.49
N GLN A 119 -16.42 10.95 -2.43
CA GLN A 119 -16.45 12.23 -3.14
C GLN A 119 -17.37 13.18 -2.39
N LEU A 120 -16.83 14.35 -1.98
CA LEU A 120 -17.58 15.34 -1.22
C LEU A 120 -18.32 16.32 -2.16
N ASP A 121 -17.69 16.63 -3.30
CA ASP A 121 -18.28 17.42 -4.37
C ASP A 121 -17.57 17.13 -5.71
N ARG A 122 -17.79 17.94 -6.73
CA ARG A 122 -17.22 17.72 -8.08
C ARG A 122 -15.69 17.60 -8.12
N SER A 123 -14.99 18.14 -7.14
CA SER A 123 -13.52 18.16 -7.13
C SER A 123 -12.89 17.79 -5.80
N HIS A 124 -13.67 17.66 -4.73
CA HIS A 124 -13.17 17.34 -3.40
C HIS A 124 -13.50 15.92 -3.00
N TYR A 125 -12.51 15.30 -2.37
CA TYR A 125 -12.55 13.91 -1.93
C TYR A 125 -12.02 13.81 -0.51
N PHE A 126 -12.52 12.83 0.22
CA PHE A 126 -12.02 12.43 1.53
C PHE A 126 -11.56 10.98 1.47
N VAL A 127 -10.39 10.70 2.04
CA VAL A 127 -9.85 9.35 2.19
C VAL A 127 -9.63 9.08 3.66
N ASN A 128 -9.90 7.85 4.06
CA ASN A 128 -9.58 7.34 5.38
C ASN A 128 -8.93 5.97 5.20
N HIS A 129 -7.62 5.86 5.44
CA HIS A 129 -6.91 4.63 5.25
C HIS A 129 -6.03 4.26 6.44
N PHE A 130 -5.71 2.97 6.55
CA PHE A 130 -5.10 2.37 7.71
C PHE A 130 -3.97 1.43 7.29
N PRO A 131 -2.71 1.73 7.62
CA PRO A 131 -1.65 0.75 7.72
C PRO A 131 -1.60 0.16 9.12
N TRP A 132 -1.15 -1.10 9.21
CA TRP A 132 -0.62 -1.64 10.44
C TRP A 132 0.86 -1.32 10.52
N TYR A 133 1.34 -0.91 11.69
CA TYR A 133 2.76 -0.85 11.91
C TYR A 133 3.20 -1.81 13.02
N ALA A 134 4.42 -2.29 12.90
CA ALA A 134 5.01 -3.27 13.79
C ALA A 134 6.15 -2.65 14.60
N ASN A 135 6.67 -3.42 15.56
CA ASN A 135 7.88 -3.05 16.28
C ASN A 135 9.00 -2.77 15.29
N GLU A 136 9.70 -1.67 15.52
CA GLU A 136 10.81 -1.26 14.69
C GLU A 136 11.89 -2.35 14.61
N PHE A 137 12.39 -2.55 13.42
CA PHE A 137 13.69 -3.17 13.23
C PHE A 137 14.75 -2.29 13.93
N PRO A 138 15.71 -2.82 14.75
CA PRO A 138 16.14 -4.22 14.80
C PRO A 138 15.49 -5.07 15.91
N ASN A 139 14.52 -4.55 16.63
CA ASN A 139 13.90 -5.21 17.77
C ASN A 139 12.85 -6.26 17.38
N ALA A 140 12.68 -6.51 16.08
CA ALA A 140 11.88 -7.62 15.60
C ALA A 140 12.37 -8.94 16.24
N ASN A 141 11.43 -9.79 16.60
CA ASN A 141 11.77 -11.12 17.12
C ASN A 141 12.61 -11.91 16.09
N PRO A 142 13.31 -12.99 16.49
CA PRO A 142 14.16 -13.76 15.60
C PRO A 142 13.46 -14.36 14.36
N SER A 143 12.14 -14.43 14.35
CA SER A 143 11.36 -14.89 13.19
C SER A 143 11.29 -13.83 12.06
N GLY A 144 11.73 -12.59 12.32
CA GLY A 144 11.59 -11.47 11.39
C GLY A 144 10.16 -10.93 11.28
N ILE A 145 9.23 -11.44 12.10
CA ILE A 145 7.86 -10.93 12.20
C ILE A 145 7.83 -10.01 13.41
N GLY A 146 7.61 -8.72 13.18
CA GLY A 146 7.42 -7.75 14.26
C GLY A 146 6.07 -7.94 14.94
N ASP A 147 6.03 -7.66 16.24
CA ASP A 147 4.75 -7.58 16.95
C ASP A 147 3.99 -6.33 16.50
N ALA A 148 2.68 -6.44 16.32
CA ALA A 148 1.85 -5.29 16.00
C ALA A 148 1.93 -4.25 17.12
N GLN A 149 2.29 -3.02 16.77
CA GLN A 149 2.26 -1.88 17.70
C GLN A 149 0.88 -1.27 17.77
N GLY A 150 0.17 -1.24 16.64
CA GLY A 150 -1.17 -0.71 16.51
C GLY A 150 -1.46 -0.26 15.08
N PRO A 151 -2.68 0.24 14.83
CA PRO A 151 -3.03 0.86 13.56
C PRO A 151 -2.50 2.29 13.51
N THR A 152 -2.22 2.76 12.31
CA THR A 152 -2.17 4.19 12.01
C THR A 152 -3.45 4.56 11.28
N GLN A 153 -4.04 5.69 11.59
CA GLN A 153 -5.12 6.29 10.81
C GLN A 153 -4.55 7.46 10.01
N ILE A 154 -4.80 7.48 8.71
CA ILE A 154 -4.43 8.59 7.84
C ILE A 154 -5.70 9.09 7.17
N GLN A 155 -6.01 10.35 7.40
CA GLN A 155 -7.16 11.04 6.82
C GLN A 155 -6.66 12.10 5.84
N GLU A 156 -7.26 12.15 4.65
CA GLU A 156 -6.85 13.06 3.59
C GLU A 156 -8.04 13.82 3.05
N TRP A 157 -7.85 15.13 2.87
CA TRP A 157 -8.81 16.04 2.22
C TRP A 157 -8.17 16.53 0.93
N ILE A 158 -8.69 16.08 -0.19
CA ILE A 158 -8.05 16.18 -1.51
C ILE A 158 -8.90 17.05 -2.42
N LYS A 159 -8.22 17.84 -3.24
CA LYS A 159 -8.81 18.59 -4.34
C LYS A 159 -8.18 18.17 -5.66
N LEU A 160 -8.97 17.54 -6.52
CA LEU A 160 -8.58 17.18 -7.88
C LEU A 160 -8.50 18.45 -8.74
N SER A 161 -7.42 18.57 -9.50
CA SER A 161 -7.22 19.66 -10.45
C SER A 161 -8.20 19.59 -11.65
N PRO A 162 -8.41 20.70 -12.34
CA PRO A 162 -9.31 20.71 -13.50
C PRO A 162 -8.85 19.82 -14.66
N ASP A 163 -7.55 19.56 -14.80
CA ASP A 163 -7.01 18.65 -15.82
C ASP A 163 -7.29 17.17 -15.49
N GLY A 164 -7.56 16.86 -14.22
CA GLY A 164 -7.80 15.50 -13.74
C GLY A 164 -6.52 14.67 -13.56
N ASP A 165 -5.35 15.25 -13.77
CA ASP A 165 -4.05 14.55 -13.74
C ASP A 165 -3.20 14.90 -12.53
N HIS A 166 -3.65 15.89 -11.74
CA HIS A 166 -3.00 16.28 -10.50
C HIS A 166 -4.03 16.45 -9.39
N PHE A 167 -3.58 16.32 -8.16
CA PHE A 167 -4.35 16.75 -7.00
C PHE A 167 -3.44 17.35 -5.93
N THR A 168 -4.01 18.16 -5.07
CA THR A 168 -3.39 18.63 -3.84
C THR A 168 -4.33 18.42 -2.68
N GLY A 169 -3.79 18.42 -1.46
CA GLY A 169 -4.62 18.25 -0.28
C GLY A 169 -3.87 18.46 1.00
N THR A 170 -4.55 18.16 2.09
CA THR A 170 -3.99 18.10 3.44
C THR A 170 -4.23 16.73 4.03
N PHE A 171 -3.38 16.34 4.98
CA PHE A 171 -3.55 15.08 5.70
C PHE A 171 -3.37 15.26 7.20
N GLN A 172 -3.97 14.35 7.95
CA GLN A 172 -3.69 14.06 9.35
C GLN A 172 -3.35 12.57 9.47
N LEU A 173 -2.25 12.28 10.13
CA LEU A 173 -1.76 10.93 10.42
C LEU A 173 -1.64 10.80 11.93
N ASP A 174 -2.33 9.82 12.51
CA ASP A 174 -2.26 9.48 13.92
C ASP A 174 -1.91 7.99 14.08
N ALA A 175 -0.76 7.71 14.69
CA ALA A 175 -0.34 6.35 15.03
C ALA A 175 -0.77 6.01 16.45
N TYR A 176 -1.38 4.85 16.64
CA TYR A 176 -1.94 4.39 17.91
C TYR A 176 -1.22 3.16 18.43
N ASP A 177 -1.15 3.00 19.75
CA ASP A 177 -0.82 1.73 20.38
C ASP A 177 -2.06 0.80 20.45
N LEU A 178 -1.85 -0.45 20.88
CA LEU A 178 -2.93 -1.43 21.06
C LEU A 178 -3.93 -1.05 22.19
N SER A 179 -3.62 -0.05 23.00
CA SER A 179 -4.49 0.53 24.04
C SER A 179 -5.20 1.80 23.56
N ASN A 180 -5.08 2.13 22.27
CA ASN A 180 -5.68 3.30 21.63
C ASN A 180 -5.12 4.64 22.12
N ASN A 181 -3.88 4.67 22.61
CA ASN A 181 -3.17 5.92 22.87
C ASN A 181 -2.45 6.39 21.60
N ILE A 182 -2.42 7.69 21.35
CA ILE A 182 -1.66 8.28 20.25
C ILE A 182 -0.17 8.25 20.61
N LEU A 183 0.62 7.58 19.76
CA LEU A 183 2.07 7.51 19.87
C LEU A 183 2.76 8.61 19.07
N ALA A 184 2.21 8.96 17.90
CA ALA A 184 2.73 10.00 17.04
C ALA A 184 1.58 10.61 16.23
N SER A 185 1.71 11.90 15.92
CA SER A 185 0.74 12.63 15.10
C SER A 185 1.48 13.56 14.15
N PHE A 186 1.08 13.55 12.88
CA PHE A 186 1.62 14.42 11.85
C PHE A 186 0.49 15.06 11.08
N THR A 187 0.65 16.33 10.71
CA THR A 187 -0.22 17.00 9.73
C THR A 187 0.63 17.65 8.67
N GLY A 188 0.05 17.83 7.50
CA GLY A 188 0.78 18.43 6.40
C GLY A 188 -0.03 18.51 5.12
N THR A 189 0.70 18.56 4.02
CA THR A 189 0.14 18.63 2.68
C THR A 189 0.50 17.39 1.88
N LEU A 190 -0.34 17.08 0.91
CA LEU A 190 -0.08 16.02 -0.06
C LEU A 190 -0.29 16.54 -1.48
N ALA A 191 0.46 15.95 -2.41
CA ALA A 191 0.34 16.23 -3.83
C ALA A 191 0.39 14.91 -4.60
N GLY A 192 -0.50 14.75 -5.57
CA GLY A 192 -0.57 13.56 -6.40
C GLY A 192 -0.47 13.87 -7.88
N THR A 193 0.21 12.99 -8.61
CA THR A 193 0.29 13.00 -10.07
C THR A 193 -0.22 11.68 -10.59
N ARG A 194 -1.10 11.72 -11.58
CA ARG A 194 -1.69 10.53 -12.18
C ARG A 194 -0.63 9.69 -12.91
N ILE A 195 -0.62 8.40 -12.64
CA ILE A 195 0.23 7.45 -13.35
C ILE A 195 -0.53 6.96 -14.59
N THR A 196 0.17 6.98 -15.71
CA THR A 196 -0.32 6.53 -17.01
C THR A 196 0.65 5.50 -17.61
N THR A 197 0.28 4.90 -18.72
CA THR A 197 1.19 3.98 -19.46
C THR A 197 2.43 4.66 -20.03
N SER A 198 2.50 5.99 -20.02
CA SER A 198 3.67 6.78 -20.45
C SER A 198 4.57 7.24 -19.30
N THR A 199 4.15 7.08 -18.04
CA THR A 199 4.94 7.44 -16.85
C THR A 199 6.25 6.64 -16.82
N LYS A 200 7.35 7.30 -16.49
CA LYS A 200 8.68 6.71 -16.39
C LYS A 200 9.11 6.62 -14.93
N GLU A 201 10.05 5.73 -14.64
CA GLU A 201 10.62 5.54 -13.29
C GLU A 201 11.17 6.82 -12.68
N LYS A 202 11.80 7.69 -13.48
CA LYS A 202 12.32 8.99 -13.04
C LYS A 202 11.24 9.96 -12.56
N ASP A 203 10.01 9.78 -13.00
CA ASP A 203 8.87 10.62 -12.64
C ASP A 203 8.34 10.25 -11.24
N LEU A 204 8.80 9.13 -10.67
CA LEU A 204 8.40 8.60 -9.36
C LEU A 204 9.44 8.88 -8.26
N VAL A 205 10.54 9.53 -8.59
CA VAL A 205 11.55 9.92 -7.62
C VAL A 205 11.20 11.32 -7.10
N ALA A 206 10.99 11.45 -5.78
CA ALA A 206 10.83 12.77 -5.15
C ALA A 206 12.14 13.54 -5.26
N ASN A 207 12.10 14.74 -5.85
CA ASN A 207 13.22 15.67 -5.91
C ASN A 207 13.32 16.49 -4.62
#